data_84f14f03480fef58c43951f70da2954b
#
_entry.id   84f14f03480fef58c43951f70da2954b
#
_cell.length_a   1.000
_cell.length_b   1.000
_cell.length_c   1.000
_cell.angle_alpha   90.00
_cell.angle_beta   90.00
_cell.angle_gamma   90.00
#
_symmetry.space_group_name_H-M   'P 1'
#
loop_
_entity.id
_entity.type
_entity.pdbx_description
1 polymer ?
#
loop_
_entity_poly.entity_id
_entity_poly.type
_entity_poly.pdbx_seq_one_letter_code
_entity_poly.pdbx_strand_id
1 'polypeptide(L)'
;MKLPLFVTKKNKYAAGSLMYGLGYAFYYFTNHYPFVENHSLPLTWVDQHVPFLPYSVFIYISEYFYFAIVYILLNSYDNINKYLYSFFSLQVLSCTIFMIYPTVYPRGNFPIPPELPHYLRATWAWLRTVDSPGNCFPSLHVSSVYLSAFMFWTDGQKKRFWIFLTWATAVALSTLTTKQHYLADIVSGLALAIFFYGVFHFKQEYHRVYGTAEELEVQT
;
A
#
# COMPACT_ATOMS: atom_id res chain seq x y z
N MET A 1 -9.76 -13.28 21.08
CA MET A 1 -11.04 -12.94 20.43
C MET A 1 -10.94 -13.37 18.97
N LYS A 2 -11.93 -14.10 18.46
CA LYS A 2 -11.94 -14.54 17.06
C LYS A 2 -12.56 -13.46 16.18
N LEU A 3 -11.91 -13.12 15.08
CA LEU A 3 -12.44 -12.15 14.12
C LEU A 3 -13.47 -12.80 13.17
N PRO A 4 -14.52 -12.09 12.77
CA PRO A 4 -15.51 -12.62 11.85
C PRO A 4 -14.99 -12.70 10.41
N LEU A 5 -15.26 -13.80 9.71
CA LEU A 5 -15.10 -13.91 8.25
C LEU A 5 -16.45 -13.53 7.62
N PHE A 6 -16.54 -12.32 7.06
CA PHE A 6 -17.80 -11.71 6.59
C PHE A 6 -17.88 -11.55 5.07
N VAL A 7 -16.75 -11.64 4.38
CA VAL A 7 -16.75 -11.52 2.91
C VAL A 7 -17.19 -12.83 2.27
N THR A 8 -18.14 -12.70 1.35
CA THR A 8 -18.72 -13.78 0.57
C THR A 8 -18.73 -13.39 -0.92
N LYS A 9 -19.14 -14.30 -1.80
CA LYS A 9 -19.34 -14.01 -3.23
C LYS A 9 -20.27 -12.80 -3.46
N LYS A 10 -21.32 -12.67 -2.63
CA LYS A 10 -22.34 -11.62 -2.78
C LYS A 10 -21.84 -10.22 -2.44
N ASN A 11 -20.93 -10.08 -1.47
CA ASN A 11 -20.47 -8.78 -0.97
C ASN A 11 -19.00 -8.48 -1.25
N LYS A 12 -18.25 -9.38 -1.93
CA LYS A 12 -16.82 -9.22 -2.21
C LYS A 12 -16.48 -7.81 -2.72
N TYR A 13 -17.14 -7.39 -3.79
CA TYR A 13 -16.82 -6.10 -4.42
C TYR A 13 -17.24 -4.91 -3.55
N ALA A 14 -18.39 -4.98 -2.89
CA ALA A 14 -18.83 -3.93 -1.97
C ALA A 14 -17.87 -3.77 -0.79
N ALA A 15 -17.44 -4.88 -0.17
CA ALA A 15 -16.47 -4.86 0.92
C ALA A 15 -15.11 -4.29 0.48
N GLY A 16 -14.62 -4.70 -0.69
CA GLY A 16 -13.36 -4.18 -1.25
C GLY A 16 -13.43 -2.68 -1.59
N SER A 17 -14.51 -2.24 -2.24
CA SER A 17 -14.71 -0.83 -2.57
C SER A 17 -14.82 0.06 -1.32
N LEU A 18 -15.57 -0.39 -0.30
CA LEU A 18 -15.68 0.32 0.97
C LEU A 18 -14.31 0.45 1.65
N MET A 19 -13.57 -0.63 1.71
CA MET A 19 -12.25 -0.67 2.32
C MET A 19 -11.27 0.25 1.60
N TYR A 20 -11.23 0.19 0.27
CA TYR A 20 -10.38 1.04 -0.55
C TYR A 20 -10.75 2.52 -0.38
N GLY A 21 -12.05 2.84 -0.40
CA GLY A 21 -12.53 4.20 -0.23
C GLY A 21 -12.21 4.78 1.15
N LEU A 22 -12.42 4.00 2.22
CA LEU A 22 -12.07 4.41 3.58
C LEU A 22 -10.55 4.57 3.73
N GLY A 23 -9.76 3.64 3.20
CA GLY A 23 -8.31 3.72 3.22
C GLY A 23 -7.79 4.98 2.51
N TYR A 24 -8.29 5.24 1.31
CA TYR A 24 -7.93 6.45 0.56
C TYR A 24 -8.34 7.74 1.29
N ALA A 25 -9.56 7.79 1.82
CA ALA A 25 -10.03 8.97 2.57
C ALA A 25 -9.16 9.25 3.80
N PHE A 26 -8.76 8.21 4.53
CA PHE A 26 -7.92 8.31 5.71
C PHE A 26 -6.50 8.76 5.36
N TYR A 27 -5.92 8.18 4.31
CA TYR A 27 -4.62 8.61 3.77
C TYR A 27 -4.66 10.06 3.31
N TYR A 28 -5.65 10.44 2.48
CA TYR A 28 -5.80 11.79 1.96
C TYR A 28 -5.91 12.82 3.08
N PHE A 29 -6.71 12.51 4.11
CA PHE A 29 -6.88 13.39 5.26
C PHE A 29 -5.56 13.63 5.98
N THR A 30 -4.81 12.56 6.33
CA THR A 30 -3.53 12.70 7.04
C THR A 30 -2.44 13.34 6.20
N ASN A 31 -2.52 13.21 4.88
CA ASN A 31 -1.53 13.75 3.95
C ASN A 31 -1.70 15.27 3.72
N HIS A 32 -2.94 15.79 3.83
CA HIS A 32 -3.24 17.19 3.54
C HIS A 32 -3.49 18.05 4.79
N TYR A 33 -3.74 17.43 5.93
CA TYR A 33 -4.05 18.12 7.18
C TYR A 33 -3.10 17.67 8.29
N PRO A 34 -1.86 18.18 8.34
CA PRO A 34 -0.90 17.83 9.40
C PRO A 34 -1.38 18.36 10.76
N PHE A 35 -1.29 17.52 11.79
CA PHE A 35 -1.70 17.88 13.16
C PHE A 35 -0.57 18.49 13.99
N VAL A 36 0.67 18.20 13.60
CA VAL A 36 1.89 18.67 14.24
C VAL A 36 2.90 19.09 13.17
N GLU A 37 3.99 19.71 13.59
CA GLU A 37 5.07 20.10 12.66
C GLU A 37 5.69 18.90 11.93
N ASN A 38 6.00 19.13 10.67
CA ASN A 38 6.63 18.12 9.83
C ASN A 38 8.11 17.93 10.20
N HIS A 39 8.57 16.67 10.19
CA HIS A 39 9.94 16.29 10.42
C HIS A 39 10.61 15.82 9.12
N SER A 40 11.87 16.14 8.93
CA SER A 40 12.71 15.56 7.88
C SER A 40 13.59 14.48 8.46
N LEU A 41 13.68 13.34 7.80
CA LEU A 41 14.61 12.30 8.19
C LEU A 41 16.01 12.59 7.61
N PRO A 42 17.09 12.13 8.27
CA PRO A 42 18.44 12.25 7.71
C PRO A 42 18.56 11.40 6.44
N LEU A 43 19.11 11.99 5.38
CA LEU A 43 19.39 11.28 4.13
C LEU A 43 20.53 10.28 4.36
N THR A 44 20.29 9.02 4.05
CA THR A 44 21.31 7.99 4.03
C THR A 44 22.23 8.14 2.80
N TRP A 45 23.32 7.37 2.77
CA TRP A 45 24.18 7.31 1.57
C TRP A 45 23.37 6.89 0.32
N VAL A 46 22.43 5.94 0.45
CA VAL A 46 21.58 5.49 -0.66
C VAL A 46 20.69 6.62 -1.14
N ASP A 47 20.04 7.35 -0.24
CA ASP A 47 19.14 8.47 -0.60
C ASP A 47 19.86 9.55 -1.41
N GLN A 48 21.16 9.78 -1.10
CA GLN A 48 21.97 10.77 -1.77
C GLN A 48 22.44 10.31 -3.15
N HIS A 49 22.75 9.02 -3.32
CA HIS A 49 23.37 8.49 -4.56
C HIS A 49 22.38 7.91 -5.56
N VAL A 50 21.16 7.54 -5.12
CA VAL A 50 20.12 7.12 -6.07
C VAL A 50 19.73 8.31 -6.95
N PRO A 51 19.80 8.19 -8.29
CA PRO A 51 19.47 9.30 -9.18
C PRO A 51 17.96 9.57 -9.19
N PHE A 52 17.58 10.84 -9.48
CA PHE A 52 16.21 11.17 -9.81
C PHE A 52 15.91 10.72 -11.25
N LEU A 53 14.96 9.80 -11.40
CA LEU A 53 14.55 9.23 -12.69
C LEU A 53 13.09 9.60 -12.99
N PRO A 54 12.82 10.69 -13.71
CA PRO A 54 11.44 11.18 -13.92
C PRO A 54 10.47 10.14 -14.50
N TYR A 55 10.95 9.25 -15.37
CA TYR A 55 10.11 8.21 -15.99
C TYR A 55 9.66 7.12 -15.04
N SER A 56 10.34 6.91 -13.90
CA SER A 56 9.93 5.94 -12.90
C SER A 56 8.61 6.30 -12.20
N VAL A 57 8.09 7.50 -12.42
CA VAL A 57 6.76 7.92 -11.96
C VAL A 57 5.66 6.97 -12.45
N PHE A 58 5.76 6.38 -13.64
CA PHE A 58 4.76 5.44 -14.14
C PHE A 58 4.76 4.12 -13.36
N ILE A 59 5.93 3.66 -12.89
CA ILE A 59 6.04 2.51 -12.01
C ILE A 59 5.44 2.87 -10.65
N TYR A 60 5.78 4.05 -10.12
CA TYR A 60 5.26 4.55 -8.84
C TYR A 60 3.73 4.59 -8.83
N ILE A 61 3.10 5.30 -9.77
CA ILE A 61 1.63 5.44 -9.83
C ILE A 61 0.89 4.13 -10.17
N SER A 62 1.60 3.11 -10.70
CA SER A 62 0.99 1.82 -11.01
C SER A 62 0.45 1.11 -9.77
N GLU A 63 0.91 1.49 -8.57
CA GLU A 63 0.40 0.95 -7.32
C GLU A 63 -1.07 1.21 -7.09
N TYR A 64 -1.63 2.33 -7.59
CA TYR A 64 -3.06 2.63 -7.43
C TYR A 64 -3.98 1.56 -8.01
N PHE A 65 -3.49 0.80 -8.99
CA PHE A 65 -4.21 -0.35 -9.54
C PHE A 65 -3.84 -1.67 -8.85
N TYR A 66 -2.68 -1.71 -8.20
CA TYR A 66 -2.07 -2.92 -7.65
C TYR A 66 -2.99 -3.65 -6.67
N PHE A 67 -3.49 -2.95 -5.65
CA PHE A 67 -4.31 -3.59 -4.60
C PHE A 67 -5.66 -4.05 -5.15
N ALA A 68 -6.26 -3.29 -6.05
CA ALA A 68 -7.53 -3.66 -6.68
C ALA A 68 -7.37 -4.96 -7.50
N ILE A 69 -6.28 -5.06 -8.27
CA ILE A 69 -5.97 -6.25 -9.05
C ILE A 69 -5.74 -7.44 -8.12
N VAL A 70 -4.93 -7.28 -7.06
CA VAL A 70 -4.71 -8.36 -6.07
C VAL A 70 -6.02 -8.81 -5.46
N TYR A 71 -6.85 -7.87 -4.99
CA TYR A 71 -8.13 -8.17 -4.36
C TYR A 71 -9.06 -8.96 -5.29
N ILE A 72 -9.14 -8.58 -6.56
CA ILE A 72 -9.95 -9.27 -7.57
C ILE A 72 -9.44 -10.68 -7.83
N LEU A 73 -8.12 -10.86 -7.90
CA LEU A 73 -7.47 -12.12 -8.28
C LEU A 73 -7.35 -13.14 -7.14
N LEU A 74 -7.63 -12.76 -5.89
CA LEU A 74 -7.69 -13.71 -4.78
C LEU A 74 -8.92 -14.62 -4.92
N ASN A 75 -8.70 -15.93 -4.73
CA ASN A 75 -9.71 -16.96 -4.87
C ASN A 75 -10.41 -17.28 -3.54
N SER A 76 -9.66 -17.36 -2.44
CA SER A 76 -10.19 -17.74 -1.13
C SER A 76 -10.84 -16.57 -0.42
N TYR A 77 -12.15 -16.69 -0.08
CA TYR A 77 -12.85 -15.68 0.71
C TYR A 77 -12.27 -15.53 2.11
N ASP A 78 -11.75 -16.60 2.69
CA ASP A 78 -11.06 -16.55 3.99
C ASP A 78 -9.79 -15.69 3.88
N ASN A 79 -9.00 -15.85 2.81
CA ASN A 79 -7.82 -15.02 2.56
C ASN A 79 -8.19 -13.58 2.23
N ILE A 80 -9.30 -13.34 1.53
CA ILE A 80 -9.80 -11.98 1.29
C ILE A 80 -10.15 -11.29 2.60
N ASN A 81 -10.84 -11.96 3.54
CA ASN A 81 -11.11 -11.40 4.86
C ASN A 81 -9.82 -11.06 5.61
N LYS A 82 -8.85 -11.98 5.63
CA LYS A 82 -7.54 -11.75 6.28
C LYS A 82 -6.80 -10.57 5.63
N TYR A 83 -6.88 -10.46 4.30
CA TYR A 83 -6.31 -9.32 3.58
C TYR A 83 -6.95 -7.99 4.00
N LEU A 84 -8.28 -7.93 4.06
CA LEU A 84 -8.98 -6.71 4.51
C LEU A 84 -8.55 -6.30 5.92
N TYR A 85 -8.48 -7.25 6.86
CA TYR A 85 -8.03 -6.95 8.23
C TYR A 85 -6.60 -6.48 8.28
N SER A 86 -5.68 -7.19 7.61
CA SER A 86 -4.27 -6.82 7.62
C SER A 86 -4.02 -5.48 6.93
N PHE A 87 -4.65 -5.25 5.78
CA PHE A 87 -4.52 -4.01 5.01
C PHE A 87 -5.07 -2.81 5.80
N PHE A 88 -6.26 -2.95 6.39
CA PHE A 88 -6.86 -1.85 7.15
C PHE A 88 -6.09 -1.55 8.44
N SER A 89 -5.64 -2.58 9.16
CA SER A 89 -4.84 -2.38 10.37
C SER A 89 -3.51 -1.71 10.07
N LEU A 90 -2.86 -2.10 8.96
CA LEU A 90 -1.65 -1.46 8.46
C LEU A 90 -1.91 0.01 8.12
N GLN A 91 -3.01 0.30 7.41
CA GLN A 91 -3.43 1.65 7.06
C GLN A 91 -3.65 2.51 8.29
N VAL A 92 -4.44 2.02 9.26
CA VAL A 92 -4.75 2.74 10.50
C VAL A 92 -3.48 3.04 11.29
N LEU A 93 -2.58 2.07 11.45
CA LEU A 93 -1.31 2.29 12.14
C LEU A 93 -0.45 3.33 11.42
N SER A 94 -0.28 3.19 10.10
CA SER A 94 0.53 4.15 9.32
C SER A 94 -0.04 5.57 9.39
N CYS A 95 -1.35 5.73 9.18
CA CYS A 95 -2.01 7.02 9.30
C CYS A 95 -1.93 7.61 10.71
N THR A 96 -2.01 6.76 11.75
CA THR A 96 -1.79 7.23 13.13
C THR A 96 -0.37 7.76 13.32
N ILE A 97 0.63 7.08 12.77
CA ILE A 97 2.02 7.58 12.81
C ILE A 97 2.13 8.90 12.05
N PHE A 98 1.51 9.04 10.87
CA PHE A 98 1.51 10.29 10.11
C PHE A 98 0.89 11.46 10.87
N MET A 99 -0.11 11.20 11.73
CA MET A 99 -0.74 12.23 12.56
C MET A 99 0.14 12.70 13.72
N ILE A 100 0.90 11.78 14.34
CA ILE A 100 1.70 12.10 15.54
C ILE A 100 3.18 12.40 15.21
N TYR A 101 3.68 11.92 14.08
CA TYR A 101 5.05 12.11 13.62
C TYR A 101 5.10 12.25 12.09
N PRO A 102 4.49 13.30 11.53
CA PRO A 102 4.49 13.50 10.08
C PRO A 102 5.91 13.74 9.56
N THR A 103 6.29 13.03 8.52
CA THR A 103 7.60 13.17 7.89
C THR A 103 7.46 13.65 6.46
N VAL A 104 8.36 14.51 6.03
CA VAL A 104 8.39 15.08 4.68
C VAL A 104 9.70 14.78 3.97
N TYR A 105 9.60 14.46 2.69
CA TYR A 105 10.77 14.34 1.82
C TYR A 105 11.07 15.71 1.17
N PRO A 106 12.34 16.15 1.07
CA PRO A 106 12.71 17.45 0.52
C PRO A 106 12.62 17.47 -1.02
N ARG A 107 11.40 17.27 -1.56
CA ARG A 107 11.12 17.20 -3.01
C ARG A 107 11.52 18.46 -3.76
N GLY A 108 11.61 19.60 -3.08
CA GLY A 108 12.07 20.87 -3.66
C GLY A 108 13.49 20.83 -4.22
N ASN A 109 14.34 19.94 -3.69
CA ASN A 109 15.71 19.74 -4.15
C ASN A 109 15.76 18.98 -5.50
N PHE A 110 14.64 18.45 -5.97
CA PHE A 110 14.51 17.65 -7.18
C PHE A 110 13.40 18.24 -8.08
N PRO A 111 13.66 19.41 -8.72
CA PRO A 111 12.69 20.04 -9.62
C PRO A 111 12.43 19.15 -10.84
N ILE A 112 11.21 19.21 -11.35
CA ILE A 112 10.86 18.50 -12.58
C ILE A 112 11.53 19.23 -13.75
N PRO A 113 12.39 18.54 -14.53
CA PRO A 113 13.09 19.16 -15.65
C PRO A 113 12.08 19.73 -16.68
N PRO A 114 12.23 21.00 -17.10
CA PRO A 114 11.31 21.65 -18.04
C PRO A 114 11.36 21.03 -19.45
N GLU A 115 12.45 20.34 -19.79
CA GLU A 115 12.69 19.72 -21.11
C GLU A 115 11.90 18.41 -21.28
N LEU A 116 11.31 17.88 -20.21
CA LEU A 116 10.54 16.63 -20.29
C LEU A 116 9.29 16.81 -21.17
N PRO A 117 8.86 15.71 -21.84
CA PRO A 117 7.64 15.72 -22.63
C PRO A 117 6.43 16.19 -21.82
N HIS A 118 5.48 16.85 -22.50
CA HIS A 118 4.30 17.42 -21.84
C HIS A 118 3.52 16.41 -21.01
N TYR A 119 3.30 15.20 -21.51
CA TYR A 119 2.58 14.14 -20.78
C TYR A 119 3.26 13.78 -19.45
N LEU A 120 4.59 13.72 -19.45
CA LEU A 120 5.35 13.39 -18.24
C LEU A 120 5.29 14.51 -17.21
N ARG A 121 5.41 15.77 -17.66
CA ARG A 121 5.23 16.94 -16.79
C ARG A 121 3.81 17.01 -16.21
N ALA A 122 2.79 16.71 -17.02
CA ALA A 122 1.41 16.65 -16.57
C ALA A 122 1.19 15.54 -15.52
N THR A 123 1.78 14.36 -15.73
CA THR A 123 1.75 13.25 -14.74
C THR A 123 2.38 13.68 -13.42
N TRP A 124 3.53 14.35 -13.45
CA TRP A 124 4.17 14.85 -12.25
C TRP A 124 3.37 15.96 -11.55
N ALA A 125 2.77 16.87 -12.30
CA ALA A 125 1.91 17.92 -11.75
C ALA A 125 0.70 17.30 -11.03
N TRP A 126 0.05 16.33 -11.68
CA TRP A 126 -1.05 15.58 -11.08
C TRP A 126 -0.60 14.84 -9.81
N LEU A 127 0.51 14.07 -9.86
CA LEU A 127 1.00 13.34 -8.70
C LEU A 127 1.27 14.26 -7.52
N ARG A 128 1.93 15.40 -7.74
CA ARG A 128 2.23 16.37 -6.68
C ARG A 128 1.00 17.04 -6.09
N THR A 129 -0.15 16.96 -6.78
CA THR A 129 -1.42 17.47 -6.27
C THR A 129 -2.12 16.46 -5.38
N VAL A 130 -2.10 15.16 -5.77
CA VAL A 130 -2.81 14.10 -5.04
C VAL A 130 -2.00 13.50 -3.90
N ASP A 131 -0.67 13.61 -3.97
CA ASP A 131 0.27 13.09 -3.01
C ASP A 131 1.23 14.20 -2.55
N SER A 132 0.89 14.89 -1.46
CA SER A 132 1.74 15.93 -0.88
C SER A 132 3.03 15.32 -0.29
N PRO A 133 4.10 16.10 -0.05
CA PRO A 133 5.38 15.56 0.40
C PRO A 133 5.38 14.96 1.83
N GLY A 134 4.26 15.01 2.51
CA GLY A 134 4.06 14.40 3.84
C GLY A 134 3.83 12.91 3.80
N ASN A 135 3.60 12.31 4.95
CA ASN A 135 3.28 10.88 5.10
C ASN A 135 4.39 9.95 4.58
N CYS A 136 5.67 10.33 4.74
CA CYS A 136 6.76 9.52 4.22
C CYS A 136 7.02 8.27 5.06
N PHE A 137 7.08 8.41 6.41
CA PHE A 137 7.47 7.33 7.32
C PHE A 137 6.30 6.83 8.18
N PRO A 138 6.05 5.51 8.21
CA PRO A 138 6.57 4.45 7.32
C PRO A 138 5.95 4.53 5.93
N SER A 139 6.63 4.04 4.87
CA SER A 139 6.05 4.06 3.53
C SER A 139 4.81 3.19 3.42
N LEU A 140 3.65 3.83 3.25
CA LEU A 140 2.39 3.13 3.01
C LEU A 140 2.38 2.47 1.61
N HIS A 141 3.01 3.10 0.63
CA HIS A 141 3.20 2.54 -0.71
C HIS A 141 3.88 1.17 -0.65
N VAL A 142 5.04 1.12 0.00
CA VAL A 142 5.83 -0.11 0.13
C VAL A 142 5.08 -1.16 0.95
N SER A 143 4.55 -0.78 2.10
CA SER A 143 3.87 -1.72 2.98
C SER A 143 2.62 -2.34 2.34
N SER A 144 1.85 -1.56 1.60
CA SER A 144 0.63 -2.01 0.93
C SER A 144 0.91 -2.97 -0.22
N VAL A 145 1.90 -2.66 -1.10
CA VAL A 145 2.19 -3.55 -2.24
C VAL A 145 2.83 -4.87 -1.80
N TYR A 146 3.72 -4.87 -0.80
CA TYR A 146 4.31 -6.12 -0.30
C TYR A 146 3.29 -6.97 0.45
N LEU A 147 2.49 -6.38 1.34
CA LEU A 147 1.40 -7.09 2.01
C LEU A 147 0.49 -7.76 0.97
N SER A 148 0.10 -7.02 -0.05
CA SER A 148 -0.78 -7.52 -1.11
C SER A 148 -0.13 -8.67 -1.89
N ALA A 149 1.17 -8.59 -2.22
CA ALA A 149 1.89 -9.68 -2.86
C ALA A 149 1.90 -10.97 -2.02
N PHE A 150 2.11 -10.84 -0.70
CA PHE A 150 2.14 -11.97 0.23
C PHE A 150 0.83 -12.75 0.26
N MET A 151 -0.30 -12.10 -0.04
CA MET A 151 -1.60 -12.76 -0.10
C MET A 151 -1.64 -13.90 -1.12
N PHE A 152 -0.97 -13.78 -2.26
CA PHE A 152 -0.92 -14.85 -3.24
C PHE A 152 -0.17 -16.10 -2.76
N TRP A 153 0.76 -15.94 -1.81
CA TRP A 153 1.45 -17.08 -1.21
C TRP A 153 0.49 -17.95 -0.41
N THR A 154 -0.31 -17.37 0.48
CA THR A 154 -1.31 -18.09 1.29
C THR A 154 -2.52 -18.54 0.47
N ASP A 155 -2.83 -17.86 -0.62
CA ASP A 155 -3.89 -18.25 -1.56
C ASP A 155 -3.46 -19.38 -2.52
N GLY A 156 -2.24 -19.92 -2.36
CA GLY A 156 -1.70 -21.01 -3.17
C GLY A 156 -1.26 -20.60 -4.58
N GLN A 157 -1.33 -19.34 -4.93
CA GLN A 157 -1.07 -18.81 -6.27
C GLN A 157 0.42 -18.44 -6.46
N LYS A 158 1.32 -19.41 -6.36
CA LYS A 158 2.78 -19.19 -6.33
C LYS A 158 3.32 -18.39 -7.53
N LYS A 159 2.81 -18.63 -8.75
CA LYS A 159 3.23 -17.89 -9.94
C LYS A 159 2.86 -16.40 -9.83
N ARG A 160 1.63 -16.09 -9.38
CA ARG A 160 1.19 -14.71 -9.15
C ARG A 160 1.99 -14.06 -8.03
N PHE A 161 2.30 -14.81 -6.97
CA PHE A 161 3.16 -14.30 -5.89
C PHE A 161 4.47 -13.70 -6.46
N TRP A 162 5.21 -14.43 -7.28
CA TRP A 162 6.48 -13.94 -7.81
C TRP A 162 6.32 -12.76 -8.77
N ILE A 163 5.28 -12.79 -9.62
CA ILE A 163 4.99 -11.66 -10.52
C ILE A 163 4.70 -10.40 -9.72
N PHE A 164 3.82 -10.48 -8.73
CA PHE A 164 3.42 -9.34 -7.92
C PHE A 164 4.53 -8.91 -6.95
N LEU A 165 5.31 -9.82 -6.41
CA LEU A 165 6.48 -9.48 -5.61
C LEU A 165 7.52 -8.68 -6.42
N THR A 166 7.77 -9.07 -7.67
CA THR A 166 8.65 -8.31 -8.57
C THR A 166 8.08 -6.92 -8.85
N TRP A 167 6.78 -6.81 -9.11
CA TRP A 167 6.12 -5.52 -9.28
C TRP A 167 6.17 -4.68 -8.01
N ALA A 168 5.89 -5.24 -6.83
CA ALA A 168 6.03 -4.56 -5.54
C ALA A 168 7.46 -4.03 -5.32
N THR A 169 8.47 -4.82 -5.67
CA THR A 169 9.87 -4.40 -5.59
C THR A 169 10.17 -3.25 -6.55
N ALA A 170 9.65 -3.30 -7.78
CA ALA A 170 9.79 -2.21 -8.75
C ALA A 170 9.13 -0.91 -8.22
N VAL A 171 7.93 -1.01 -7.63
CA VAL A 171 7.27 0.12 -6.97
C VAL A 171 8.13 0.66 -5.82
N ALA A 172 8.62 -0.19 -4.93
CA ALA A 172 9.49 0.22 -3.82
C ALA A 172 10.76 0.95 -4.31
N LEU A 173 11.43 0.42 -5.34
CA LEU A 173 12.58 1.10 -5.94
C LEU A 173 12.20 2.42 -6.61
N SER A 174 11.01 2.49 -7.21
CA SER A 174 10.53 3.71 -7.84
C SER A 174 10.30 4.83 -6.82
N THR A 175 9.97 4.53 -5.57
CA THR A 175 9.82 5.55 -4.52
C THR A 175 11.13 6.31 -4.25
N LEU A 176 12.29 5.63 -4.37
CA LEU A 176 13.60 6.26 -4.24
C LEU A 176 13.96 7.08 -5.48
N THR A 177 13.73 6.51 -6.67
CA THR A 177 14.11 7.17 -7.93
C THR A 177 13.19 8.33 -8.30
N THR A 178 11.96 8.35 -7.79
CA THR A 178 11.04 9.49 -7.87
C THR A 178 11.25 10.52 -6.75
N LYS A 179 12.15 10.24 -5.80
CA LYS A 179 12.40 11.10 -4.65
C LYS A 179 11.12 11.39 -3.83
N GLN A 180 10.33 10.34 -3.63
CA GLN A 180 9.10 10.42 -2.82
C GLN A 180 9.34 9.93 -1.38
N HIS A 181 10.27 9.00 -1.18
CA HIS A 181 10.54 8.35 0.10
C HIS A 181 12.03 8.25 0.41
N TYR A 182 12.36 8.14 1.70
CA TYR A 182 13.67 7.76 2.21
C TYR A 182 13.85 6.23 2.18
N LEU A 183 15.07 5.77 2.19
CA LEU A 183 15.36 4.34 2.38
C LEU A 183 14.76 3.80 3.70
N ALA A 184 14.78 4.61 4.76
CA ALA A 184 14.19 4.27 6.05
C ALA A 184 12.69 3.97 5.95
N ASP A 185 11.97 4.71 5.09
CA ASP A 185 10.52 4.51 4.86
C ASP A 185 10.25 3.16 4.20
N ILE A 186 11.12 2.77 3.25
CA ILE A 186 11.01 1.49 2.55
C ILE A 186 11.23 0.33 3.50
N VAL A 187 12.29 0.39 4.31
CA VAL A 187 12.61 -0.67 5.28
C VAL A 187 11.49 -0.82 6.31
N SER A 188 11.00 0.30 6.85
CA SER A 188 9.90 0.27 7.81
C SER A 188 8.58 -0.18 7.18
N GLY A 189 8.29 0.22 5.94
CA GLY A 189 7.12 -0.22 5.19
C GLY A 189 7.13 -1.73 4.95
N LEU A 190 8.26 -2.30 4.53
CA LEU A 190 8.42 -3.74 4.37
C LEU A 190 8.25 -4.48 5.71
N ALA A 191 8.84 -3.96 6.79
CA ALA A 191 8.69 -4.53 8.12
C ALA A 191 7.22 -4.57 8.57
N LEU A 192 6.46 -3.49 8.32
CA LEU A 192 5.02 -3.46 8.60
C LEU A 192 4.23 -4.46 7.76
N ALA A 193 4.55 -4.62 6.48
CA ALA A 193 3.92 -5.62 5.62
C ALA A 193 4.10 -7.03 6.19
N ILE A 194 5.32 -7.39 6.57
CA ILE A 194 5.66 -8.68 7.18
C ILE A 194 4.93 -8.86 8.52
N PHE A 195 4.92 -7.82 9.36
CA PHE A 195 4.28 -7.86 10.67
C PHE A 195 2.77 -8.14 10.55
N PHE A 196 2.04 -7.34 9.77
CA PHE A 196 0.59 -7.49 9.64
C PHE A 196 0.20 -8.78 8.91
N TYR A 197 0.97 -9.17 7.90
CA TYR A 197 0.81 -10.47 7.28
C TYR A 197 0.97 -11.60 8.32
N GLY A 198 2.02 -11.56 9.14
CA GLY A 198 2.27 -12.55 10.18
C GLY A 198 1.15 -12.61 11.22
N VAL A 199 0.67 -11.45 11.67
CA VAL A 199 -0.41 -11.37 12.67
C VAL A 199 -1.69 -12.00 12.14
N PHE A 200 -2.17 -11.53 10.98
CA PHE A 200 -3.50 -11.91 10.48
C PHE A 200 -3.55 -13.26 9.76
N HIS A 201 -2.41 -13.83 9.36
CA HIS A 201 -2.38 -15.13 8.69
C HIS A 201 -1.97 -16.30 9.59
N PHE A 202 -1.18 -16.04 10.63
CA PHE A 202 -0.64 -17.13 11.46
C PHE A 202 -1.03 -17.06 12.94
N LYS A 203 -1.37 -15.87 13.45
CA LYS A 203 -1.64 -15.70 14.89
C LYS A 203 -3.12 -15.45 15.21
N GLN A 204 -3.83 -14.74 14.31
CA GLN A 204 -5.23 -14.39 14.56
C GLN A 204 -6.16 -15.57 14.27
N GLU A 205 -7.08 -15.82 15.19
CA GLU A 205 -8.17 -16.79 15.00
C GLU A 205 -9.40 -16.15 14.38
N TYR A 206 -10.15 -16.94 13.60
CA TYR A 206 -11.33 -16.49 12.86
C TYR A 206 -12.54 -17.40 13.12
N HIS A 207 -13.75 -16.84 12.93
CA HIS A 207 -15.00 -17.60 12.88
C HIS A 207 -15.84 -17.11 11.67
N ARG A 208 -16.55 -18.02 11.02
CA ARG A 208 -17.44 -17.68 9.89
C ARG A 208 -18.73 -17.10 10.42
N VAL A 209 -19.16 -15.97 9.83
CA VAL A 209 -20.42 -15.29 10.18
C VAL A 209 -21.57 -15.86 9.37
N TYR A 210 -21.28 -16.34 8.15
CA TYR A 210 -22.27 -16.89 7.22
C TYR A 210 -21.86 -18.30 6.80
N GLY A 211 -22.86 -19.20 6.73
CA GLY A 211 -22.71 -20.47 6.04
C GLY A 211 -22.89 -21.69 6.89
N THR A 212 -24.04 -22.33 6.74
CA THR A 212 -24.19 -23.77 6.75
C THR A 212 -23.53 -24.36 5.49
N ALA A 213 -23.18 -25.65 5.50
CA ALA A 213 -22.52 -26.31 4.37
C ALA A 213 -23.24 -26.13 3.01
N GLU A 214 -24.58 -25.99 3.02
CA GLU A 214 -25.40 -25.76 1.83
C GLU A 214 -25.16 -24.41 1.13
N GLU A 215 -24.84 -23.34 1.86
CA GLU A 215 -24.51 -22.04 1.25
C GLU A 215 -23.13 -22.03 0.60
N LEU A 216 -22.25 -22.95 0.97
CA LEU A 216 -20.93 -23.11 0.39
C LEU A 216 -20.97 -23.84 -0.96
N GLU A 217 -21.86 -24.79 -1.16
CA GLU A 217 -22.06 -25.49 -2.45
C GLU A 217 -22.64 -24.58 -3.55
N VAL A 218 -23.36 -23.54 -3.19
CA VAL A 218 -23.84 -22.50 -4.15
C VAL A 218 -22.74 -21.52 -4.54
N GLN A 219 -21.56 -21.59 -3.90
CA GLN A 219 -20.43 -20.66 -4.10
C GLN A 219 -19.27 -21.25 -4.94
N THR A 220 -19.31 -22.52 -5.28
CA THR A 220 -18.40 -23.16 -6.23
C THR A 220 -18.95 -23.09 -7.65
#